data_5117d0afe7d9ededec57159cc9c53b41
#
_entry.id   5117d0afe7d9ededec57159cc9c53b41
#
_cell.length_a   1.000
_cell.length_b   1.000
_cell.length_c   1.000
_cell.angle_alpha   90.00
_cell.angle_beta   90.00
_cell.angle_gamma   90.00
#
_symmetry.space_group_name_H-M   'P 1'
#
loop_
_entity.id
_entity.type
_entity.pdbx_description
1 polymer ?
#
loop_
_entity_poly.entity_id
_entity_poly.type
_entity_poly.pdbx_seq_one_letter_code
_entity_poly.pdbx_strand_id
1 'polypeptide(L)'
;MLVQQILNAKPDNSVHTIAPDRAVAEAAVMLTNHKIGAVVVSSNGQTALGILSERDIVRGIAMQGAGCLAASVETLMTAQI
;
A
#
# COMPACT_ATOMS: atom_id res chain seq x y z
N MET A 1 -15.35 -5.92 9.21
CA MET A 1 -14.32 -5.39 10.12
C MET A 1 -13.82 -4.07 9.60
N LEU A 2 -13.68 -3.14 10.48
CA LEU A 2 -13.19 -1.82 10.11
C LEU A 2 -11.68 -1.82 10.04
N VAL A 3 -11.15 -1.04 9.12
CA VAL A 3 -9.71 -0.86 9.02
C VAL A 3 -9.12 -0.42 10.36
N GLN A 4 -9.85 0.46 11.03
CA GLN A 4 -9.41 0.96 12.31
C GLN A 4 -9.23 -0.14 13.34
N GLN A 5 -10.12 -1.14 13.31
CA GLN A 5 -9.98 -2.27 14.21
C GLN A 5 -8.73 -3.07 13.90
N ILE A 6 -8.42 -3.21 12.63
CA ILE A 6 -7.21 -3.92 12.23
C ILE A 6 -6.00 -3.22 12.80
N LEU A 7 -5.97 -1.92 12.72
CA LEU A 7 -4.84 -1.14 13.19
C LEU A 7 -4.63 -1.27 14.68
N ASN A 8 -5.70 -1.49 15.44
CA ASN A 8 -5.66 -1.51 16.88
C ASN A 8 -5.75 -2.89 17.49
N ALA A 9 -5.97 -3.90 16.67
CA ALA A 9 -6.37 -5.20 17.19
C ALA A 9 -5.27 -5.88 17.99
N LYS A 10 -4.03 -5.78 17.52
CA LYS A 10 -2.93 -6.50 18.15
C LYS A 10 -1.67 -5.68 18.09
N PRO A 11 -0.94 -5.64 19.21
CA PRO A 11 0.33 -4.92 19.23
C PRO A 11 1.36 -5.47 18.25
N ASP A 12 1.39 -6.78 18.10
CA ASP A 12 2.35 -7.43 17.21
C ASP A 12 1.88 -7.47 15.78
N ASN A 13 0.64 -7.05 15.54
CA ASN A 13 0.06 -7.05 14.21
C ASN A 13 -0.03 -5.62 13.72
N SER A 14 1.11 -4.98 13.71
CA SER A 14 1.18 -3.58 13.37
C SER A 14 0.77 -3.33 11.94
N VAL A 15 0.49 -2.08 11.65
CA VAL A 15 0.15 -1.65 10.32
C VAL A 15 1.35 -1.85 9.41
N HIS A 16 1.11 -2.43 8.25
CA HIS A 16 2.16 -2.59 7.27
C HIS A 16 2.30 -1.30 6.49
N THR A 17 3.51 -0.77 6.47
CA THR A 17 3.79 0.47 5.76
C THR A 17 4.84 0.25 4.69
N ILE A 18 4.83 1.14 3.71
CA ILE A 18 5.83 1.11 2.65
C ILE A 18 6.20 2.56 2.34
N ALA A 19 7.47 2.79 2.05
CA ALA A 19 7.92 4.13 1.72
C ALA A 19 7.39 4.56 0.35
N PRO A 20 7.15 5.85 0.17
CA PRO A 20 6.55 6.35 -1.08
C PRO A 20 7.44 6.16 -2.31
N ASP A 21 8.74 6.05 -2.12
CA ASP A 21 9.67 5.89 -3.23
C ASP A 21 9.95 4.44 -3.59
N ARG A 22 9.31 3.50 -2.91
CA ARG A 22 9.49 2.08 -3.22
C ARG A 22 8.65 1.70 -4.43
N ALA A 23 9.07 0.62 -5.09
CA ALA A 23 8.37 0.17 -6.29
C ALA A 23 7.01 -0.41 -5.96
N VAL A 24 6.05 -0.20 -6.85
CA VAL A 24 4.72 -0.79 -6.71
C VAL A 24 4.81 -2.31 -6.59
N ALA A 25 5.76 -2.93 -7.31
CA ALA A 25 5.94 -4.38 -7.23
C ALA A 25 6.24 -4.84 -5.81
N GLU A 26 6.98 -4.05 -5.03
CA GLU A 26 7.27 -4.42 -3.65
C GLU A 26 6.00 -4.39 -2.81
N ALA A 27 5.13 -3.42 -3.06
CA ALA A 27 3.86 -3.37 -2.36
C ALA A 27 3.01 -4.58 -2.71
N ALA A 28 3.02 -5.00 -3.97
CA ALA A 28 2.26 -6.18 -4.37
C ALA A 28 2.74 -7.43 -3.63
N VAL A 29 4.04 -7.56 -3.45
CA VAL A 29 4.59 -8.68 -2.69
C VAL A 29 4.13 -8.62 -1.24
N MET A 30 4.13 -7.43 -0.64
CA MET A 30 3.66 -7.27 0.73
C MET A 30 2.20 -7.66 0.89
N LEU A 31 1.37 -7.21 -0.04
CA LEU A 31 -0.05 -7.54 0.01
C LEU A 31 -0.27 -9.04 -0.05
N THR A 32 0.47 -9.71 -0.91
CA THR A 32 0.35 -11.15 -1.08
C THR A 32 0.88 -11.90 0.14
N ASN A 33 2.06 -11.52 0.61
CA ASN A 33 2.69 -12.22 1.72
C ASN A 33 1.91 -12.10 3.02
N HIS A 34 1.31 -10.96 3.25
CA HIS A 34 0.55 -10.72 4.48
C HIS A 34 -0.94 -10.93 4.30
N LYS A 35 -1.37 -11.27 3.09
CA LYS A 35 -2.80 -11.53 2.79
C LYS A 35 -3.66 -10.35 3.18
N ILE A 36 -3.21 -9.16 2.81
CA ILE A 36 -3.93 -7.92 3.10
C ILE A 36 -4.29 -7.24 1.78
N GLY A 37 -5.28 -6.36 1.83
CA GLY A 37 -5.77 -5.69 0.63
C GLY A 37 -5.18 -4.31 0.40
N ALA A 38 -4.45 -3.79 1.37
CA ALA A 38 -3.88 -2.44 1.26
C ALA A 38 -2.74 -2.25 2.24
N VAL A 39 -1.83 -1.34 1.89
CA VAL A 39 -0.73 -0.95 2.79
C VAL A 39 -0.77 0.56 2.94
N VAL A 40 -0.28 1.05 4.07
CA VAL A 40 -0.17 2.47 4.32
C VAL A 40 1.14 2.97 3.73
N VAL A 41 1.09 4.06 3.00
CA VAL A 41 2.31 4.67 2.46
C VAL A 41 2.80 5.71 3.45
N SER A 42 4.02 5.54 3.91
CA SER A 42 4.58 6.42 4.93
C SER A 42 6.09 6.46 4.79
N SER A 43 6.67 7.64 4.93
CA SER A 43 8.12 7.79 4.86
C SER A 43 8.79 7.54 6.20
N ASN A 44 8.05 7.64 7.29
CA ASN A 44 8.63 7.48 8.63
C ASN A 44 7.94 6.40 9.48
N GLY A 45 6.96 5.71 8.92
CA GLY A 45 6.24 4.68 9.64
C GLY A 45 5.21 5.19 10.63
N GLN A 46 5.05 6.50 10.73
CA GLN A 46 4.13 7.10 11.71
C GLN A 46 3.08 7.98 11.06
N THR A 47 3.44 8.71 10.02
CA THR A 47 2.54 9.63 9.35
C THR A 47 2.14 9.03 8.02
N ALA A 48 0.84 8.82 7.84
CA ALA A 48 0.33 8.26 6.59
C ALA A 48 0.31 9.33 5.52
N LEU A 49 0.94 9.03 4.39
CA LEU A 49 0.91 9.88 3.21
C LEU A 49 -0.23 9.47 2.29
N GLY A 50 -0.61 8.21 2.35
CA GLY A 50 -1.69 7.69 1.53
C GLY A 50 -1.84 6.21 1.76
N ILE A 51 -2.69 5.60 0.96
CA ILE A 51 -2.93 4.16 1.02
C ILE A 51 -2.83 3.61 -0.39
N LEU A 52 -2.16 2.47 -0.51
CA LEU A 52 -2.08 1.75 -1.78
C LEU A 52 -2.81 0.42 -1.62
N SER A 53 -3.85 0.23 -2.43
CA SER A 53 -4.66 -0.97 -2.39
C SER A 53 -4.40 -1.85 -3.60
N GLU A 54 -4.87 -3.10 -3.50
CA GLU A 54 -4.83 -3.99 -4.66
C GLU A 54 -5.54 -3.37 -5.85
N ARG A 55 -6.63 -2.68 -5.60
CA ARG A 55 -7.39 -2.04 -6.66
C ARG A 55 -6.57 -0.96 -7.36
N ASP A 56 -5.80 -0.20 -6.59
CA ASP A 56 -4.94 0.83 -7.18
C ASP A 56 -3.92 0.20 -8.11
N ILE A 57 -3.36 -0.94 -7.72
CA ILE A 57 -2.37 -1.64 -8.54
C ILE A 57 -3.02 -2.17 -9.81
N VAL A 58 -4.17 -2.82 -9.68
CA VAL A 58 -4.87 -3.35 -10.85
C VAL A 58 -5.23 -2.22 -11.81
N ARG A 59 -5.71 -1.11 -11.29
CA ARG A 59 -6.06 0.04 -12.11
C ARG A 59 -4.82 0.58 -12.83
N GLY A 60 -3.69 0.65 -12.12
CA GLY A 60 -2.45 1.10 -12.73
C GLY A 60 -2.03 0.22 -13.88
N ILE A 61 -2.14 -1.09 -13.70
CA ILE A 61 -1.80 -2.05 -14.75
C ILE A 61 -2.73 -1.86 -15.95
N ALA A 62 -4.01 -1.67 -15.68
CA ALA A 62 -4.99 -1.50 -16.76
C ALA A 62 -4.74 -0.24 -17.57
N MET A 63 -4.30 0.83 -16.91
CA MET A 63 -4.13 2.11 -17.58
C MET A 63 -2.73 2.30 -18.16
N GLN A 64 -1.71 1.74 -17.53
CA GLN A 64 -0.32 1.99 -17.91
C GLN A 64 0.42 0.74 -18.35
N GLY A 65 -0.20 -0.43 -18.18
CA GLY A 65 0.47 -1.69 -18.46
C GLY A 65 1.33 -2.11 -17.29
N ALA A 66 1.98 -3.26 -17.42
CA ALA A 66 2.77 -3.84 -16.35
C ALA A 66 3.96 -2.97 -15.94
N GLY A 67 4.33 -2.00 -16.76
CA GLY A 67 5.41 -1.08 -16.42
C GLY A 67 5.13 -0.29 -15.16
N CYS A 68 3.87 -0.14 -14.76
CA CYS A 68 3.55 0.58 -13.54
C CYS A 68 4.12 -0.10 -12.30
N LEU A 69 4.45 -1.39 -12.38
CA LEU A 69 5.04 -2.10 -11.25
C LEU A 69 6.43 -1.59 -10.91
N ALA A 70 7.10 -0.97 -11.87
CA ALA A 70 8.42 -0.38 -11.63
C ALA A 70 8.32 1.07 -11.13
N ALA A 71 7.13 1.66 -11.20
CA ALA A 71 6.93 3.02 -10.73
C ALA A 71 6.90 3.06 -9.20
N SER A 72 7.09 4.25 -8.65
CA SER A 72 7.06 4.39 -7.21
C SER A 72 5.62 4.31 -6.70
N VAL A 73 5.48 3.83 -5.47
CA VAL A 73 4.19 3.64 -4.83
C VAL A 73 3.39 4.93 -4.79
N GLU A 74 4.06 6.06 -4.59
CA GLU A 74 3.37 7.34 -4.48
C GLU A 74 2.62 7.73 -5.74
N THR A 75 2.99 7.16 -6.89
CA THR A 75 2.32 7.50 -8.13
C THR A 75 0.95 6.84 -8.26
N LEU A 76 0.73 5.76 -7.54
CA LEU A 76 -0.54 5.03 -7.59
C LEU A 76 -1.37 5.15 -6.34
N MET A 77 -0.78 5.55 -5.24
CA MET A 77 -1.50 5.58 -3.97
C MET A 77 -2.66 6.57 -4.01
N THR A 78 -3.63 6.33 -3.14
CA THR A 78 -4.69 7.28 -2.88
C THR A 78 -4.21 8.16 -1.72
N ALA A 79 -3.97 9.44 -2.01
CA ALA A 79 -3.39 10.33 -1.02
C ALA A 79 -4.44 11.01 -0.15
N GLN A 80 -5.65 11.07 -0.64
CA GLN A 80 -6.72 11.73 0.08
C GLN A 80 -7.37 10.73 1.02
N ILE A 81 -7.23 10.97 2.29
CA ILE A 81 -7.70 10.02 3.30
C ILE A 81 -8.77 10.65 4.16
#